data_c77379c8ee14f619f8e0b888bea3943e
#
_entry.id   c77379c8ee14f619f8e0b888bea3943e
#
_cell.length_a   1.000
_cell.length_b   1.000
_cell.length_c   1.000
_cell.angle_alpha   90.00
_cell.angle_beta   90.00
_cell.angle_gamma   90.00
#
_symmetry.space_group_name_H-M   'P 1'
#
loop_
_entity.id
_entity.type
_entity.pdbx_description
1 polymer ?
#
loop_
_entity_poly.entity_id
_entity_poly.type
_entity_poly.pdbx_seq_one_letter_code
_entity_poly.pdbx_strand_id
1 'polypeptide(L)'
;MRNLHAAPLLILIAVLISACTTPLTEAGKQINLVTASSAHACSVVKAFTVQGSSNGDALNTAFNKAAEVGADSVSIVDVGDGGKMQVAALNCRR
;
A
#
# COMPACT_ATOMS: atom_id res chain seq x y z
N MET A 1 18.20 18.08 -34.30
CA MET A 1 17.35 16.98 -34.75
C MET A 1 17.53 15.75 -33.91
N ARG A 2 18.77 15.30 -33.79
CA ARG A 2 19.04 14.08 -33.06
C ARG A 2 18.78 14.19 -31.57
N ASN A 3 18.84 15.40 -31.04
CA ASN A 3 18.60 15.62 -29.63
C ASN A 3 17.16 15.29 -29.21
N LEU A 4 16.26 15.29 -30.18
CA LEU A 4 14.86 14.96 -29.90
C LEU A 4 14.66 13.52 -29.47
N HIS A 5 15.60 12.65 -29.80
CA HIS A 5 15.49 11.24 -29.44
C HIS A 5 15.88 10.97 -27.98
N ALA A 6 16.74 11.82 -27.42
CA ALA A 6 17.20 11.64 -26.03
C ALA A 6 16.12 12.02 -25.03
N ALA A 7 15.35 13.08 -25.30
CA ALA A 7 14.35 13.58 -24.38
C ALA A 7 13.22 12.53 -24.10
N PRO A 8 12.64 11.89 -25.12
CA PRO A 8 11.63 10.86 -24.85
C PRO A 8 12.18 9.67 -24.06
N LEU A 9 13.44 9.33 -24.27
CA LEU A 9 14.06 8.24 -23.57
C LEU A 9 14.22 8.54 -22.08
N LEU A 10 14.62 9.74 -21.73
CA LEU A 10 14.76 10.18 -20.36
C LEU A 10 13.41 10.18 -19.61
N ILE A 11 12.38 10.66 -20.29
CA ILE A 11 11.02 10.66 -19.73
C ILE A 11 10.56 9.24 -19.45
N LEU A 12 10.87 8.32 -20.33
CA LEU A 12 10.48 6.93 -20.16
C LEU A 12 11.15 6.30 -18.94
N ILE A 13 12.44 6.60 -18.73
CA ILE A 13 13.17 6.10 -17.56
C ILE A 13 12.54 6.64 -16.27
N ALA A 14 12.18 7.91 -16.23
CA ALA A 14 11.54 8.52 -15.07
C ALA A 14 10.21 7.84 -14.74
N VAL A 15 9.42 7.52 -15.76
CA VAL A 15 8.14 6.84 -15.57
C VAL A 15 8.37 5.44 -14.99
N LEU A 16 9.36 4.72 -15.46
CA LEU A 16 9.68 3.40 -14.96
C LEU A 16 10.09 3.42 -13.48
N ILE A 17 10.88 4.41 -13.09
CA ILE A 17 11.26 4.58 -11.69
C ILE A 17 10.03 4.86 -10.83
N SER A 18 9.13 5.72 -11.30
CA SER A 18 7.90 6.05 -10.59
C SER A 18 6.98 4.84 -10.44
N ALA A 19 7.01 3.91 -11.40
CA ALA A 19 6.16 2.73 -11.40
C ALA A 19 6.59 1.69 -10.36
N CYS A 20 7.77 1.83 -9.73
CA CYS A 20 8.24 0.88 -8.72
C CYS A 20 7.53 1.04 -7.38
N THR A 21 6.79 2.12 -7.18
CA THR A 21 6.08 2.38 -5.93
C THR A 21 4.59 2.51 -6.21
N THR A 22 3.79 1.80 -5.45
CA THR A 22 2.34 1.86 -5.56
C THR A 22 1.85 3.16 -4.91
N PRO A 23 1.18 4.05 -5.67
CA PRO A 23 0.63 5.26 -5.06
C PRO A 23 -0.60 4.94 -4.23
N LEU A 24 -0.83 5.73 -3.18
CA LEU A 24 -2.06 5.65 -2.41
C LEU A 24 -3.21 6.21 -3.22
N THR A 25 -4.32 5.48 -3.27
CA THR A 25 -5.57 5.99 -3.83
C THR A 25 -6.18 7.01 -2.86
N GLU A 26 -7.14 7.79 -3.32
CA GLU A 26 -7.82 8.75 -2.44
C GLU A 26 -8.49 8.02 -1.26
N ALA A 27 -9.11 6.89 -1.53
CA ALA A 27 -9.71 6.08 -0.47
C ALA A 27 -8.65 5.47 0.44
N GLY A 28 -7.51 5.04 -0.12
CA GLY A 28 -6.41 4.48 0.67
C GLY A 28 -5.82 5.48 1.65
N LYS A 29 -5.82 6.76 1.30
CA LYS A 29 -5.32 7.82 2.19
C LYS A 29 -6.18 8.00 3.44
N GLN A 30 -7.41 7.53 3.42
CA GLN A 30 -8.34 7.63 4.55
C GLN A 30 -8.19 6.49 5.53
N ILE A 31 -7.40 5.48 5.21
CA ILE A 31 -7.21 4.31 6.05
C ILE A 31 -6.23 4.65 7.18
N ASN A 32 -6.57 4.28 8.39
CA ASN A 32 -5.72 4.47 9.56
C ASN A 32 -4.84 3.25 9.80
N LEU A 33 -3.60 3.49 10.20
CA LEU A 33 -2.72 2.42 10.64
C LEU A 33 -2.86 2.31 12.17
N VAL A 34 -3.21 1.13 12.66
CA VAL A 34 -3.39 0.91 14.09
C VAL A 34 -2.43 -0.16 14.58
N THR A 35 -2.09 -0.10 15.86
CA THR A 35 -1.22 -1.10 16.48
C THR A 35 -2.00 -2.39 16.74
N ALA A 36 -1.27 -3.49 16.95
CA ALA A 36 -1.89 -4.77 17.23
C ALA A 36 -2.75 -4.70 18.51
N SER A 37 -2.31 -3.96 19.51
CA SER A 37 -3.07 -3.83 20.76
C SER A 37 -4.35 -3.03 20.56
N SER A 38 -4.31 -1.99 19.73
CA SER A 38 -5.51 -1.20 19.40
C SER A 38 -6.48 -1.96 18.53
N ALA A 39 -5.98 -2.90 17.74
CA ALA A 39 -6.80 -3.68 16.82
C ALA A 39 -7.82 -4.58 17.53
N HIS A 40 -7.59 -4.89 18.81
CA HIS A 40 -8.51 -5.74 19.59
C HIS A 40 -9.91 -5.13 19.72
N ALA A 41 -10.00 -3.80 19.66
CA ALA A 41 -11.29 -3.11 19.75
C ALA A 41 -12.00 -3.02 18.41
N CYS A 42 -11.39 -3.54 17.35
CA CYS A 42 -11.89 -3.43 15.98
C CYS A 42 -12.41 -4.78 15.48
N SER A 43 -13.29 -4.72 14.48
CA SER A 43 -13.76 -5.92 13.80
C SER A 43 -12.90 -6.20 12.59
N VAL A 44 -12.49 -7.45 12.40
CA VAL A 44 -11.70 -7.83 11.22
C VAL A 44 -12.64 -7.95 10.04
N VAL A 45 -12.34 -7.17 8.98
CA VAL A 45 -13.06 -7.26 7.71
C VAL A 45 -12.42 -8.35 6.86
N LYS A 46 -11.09 -8.33 6.75
CA LYS A 46 -10.36 -9.31 5.96
C LYS A 46 -8.89 -9.30 6.35
N ALA A 47 -8.27 -10.47 6.39
CA ALA A 47 -6.83 -10.60 6.55
C ALA A 47 -6.25 -11.04 5.21
N PHE A 48 -5.11 -10.46 4.83
CA PHE A 48 -4.49 -10.80 3.54
C PHE A 48 -2.99 -10.50 3.58
N THR A 49 -2.30 -11.01 2.55
CA THR A 49 -0.88 -10.78 2.37
C THR A 49 -0.68 -9.89 1.16
N VAL A 50 0.20 -8.92 1.27
CA VAL A 50 0.60 -8.06 0.16
C VAL A 50 2.07 -8.25 -0.13
N GLN A 51 2.47 -7.92 -1.35
CA GLN A 51 3.84 -7.98 -1.80
C GLN A 51 4.16 -6.67 -2.50
N GLY A 52 5.17 -5.97 -2.03
CA GLY A 52 5.61 -4.72 -2.64
C GLY A 52 7.10 -4.79 -2.97
N SER A 53 7.60 -3.75 -3.60
CA SER A 53 9.03 -3.62 -3.88
C SER A 53 9.81 -3.25 -2.63
N SER A 54 9.11 -2.80 -1.61
CA SER A 54 9.67 -2.43 -0.30
C SER A 54 8.54 -2.54 0.72
N ASN A 55 8.87 -2.40 2.00
CA ASN A 55 7.84 -2.39 3.05
C ASN A 55 6.88 -1.22 2.89
N GLY A 56 7.40 -0.05 2.48
CA GLY A 56 6.54 1.11 2.24
C GLY A 56 5.58 0.88 1.08
N ASP A 57 6.05 0.27 0.01
CA ASP A 57 5.22 -0.06 -1.12
C ASP A 57 4.14 -1.09 -0.75
N ALA A 58 4.52 -2.10 0.01
CA ALA A 58 3.57 -3.10 0.50
C ALA A 58 2.50 -2.45 1.37
N LEU A 59 2.87 -1.52 2.23
CA LEU A 59 1.94 -0.83 3.10
C LEU A 59 0.94 0.02 2.30
N ASN A 60 1.42 0.73 1.29
CA ASN A 60 0.52 1.48 0.40
C ASN A 60 -0.48 0.55 -0.29
N THR A 61 -0.01 -0.59 -0.77
CA THR A 61 -0.87 -1.60 -1.38
C THR A 61 -1.91 -2.10 -0.37
N ALA A 62 -1.51 -2.31 0.87
CA ALA A 62 -2.42 -2.75 1.92
C ALA A 62 -3.50 -1.70 2.21
N PHE A 63 -3.14 -0.43 2.29
CA PHE A 63 -4.11 0.65 2.48
C PHE A 63 -5.13 0.69 1.36
N ASN A 64 -4.67 0.62 0.11
CA ASN A 64 -5.56 0.65 -1.04
C ASN A 64 -6.53 -0.53 -1.01
N LYS A 65 -6.01 -1.70 -0.68
CA LYS A 65 -6.83 -2.92 -0.63
C LYS A 65 -7.82 -2.89 0.52
N ALA A 66 -7.42 -2.38 1.68
CA ALA A 66 -8.32 -2.23 2.81
C ALA A 66 -9.49 -1.31 2.46
N ALA A 67 -9.22 -0.22 1.76
CA ALA A 67 -10.28 0.69 1.30
C ALA A 67 -11.24 -0.02 0.36
N GLU A 68 -10.72 -0.86 -0.54
CA GLU A 68 -11.55 -1.61 -1.49
C GLU A 68 -12.51 -2.56 -0.81
N VAL A 69 -12.12 -3.14 0.32
CA VAL A 69 -12.98 -4.08 1.04
C VAL A 69 -13.85 -3.40 2.10
N GLY A 70 -13.85 -2.08 2.13
CA GLY A 70 -14.73 -1.31 3.02
C GLY A 70 -14.23 -1.15 4.44
N ALA A 71 -12.95 -1.39 4.68
CA ALA A 71 -12.35 -1.18 5.99
C ALA A 71 -12.00 0.28 6.21
N ASP A 72 -11.78 0.67 7.45
CA ASP A 72 -11.30 2.00 7.78
C ASP A 72 -9.91 2.00 8.40
N SER A 73 -9.37 0.84 8.69
CA SER A 73 -8.08 0.72 9.38
C SER A 73 -7.33 -0.52 8.92
N VAL A 74 -6.03 -0.51 9.14
CA VAL A 74 -5.14 -1.64 8.85
C VAL A 74 -4.23 -1.84 10.06
N SER A 75 -4.03 -3.10 10.41
CA SER A 75 -3.01 -3.51 11.39
C SER A 75 -2.00 -4.41 10.69
N ILE A 76 -0.72 -4.18 10.93
CA ILE A 76 0.34 -5.04 10.41
C ILE A 76 0.46 -6.24 11.33
N VAL A 77 0.24 -7.43 10.78
CA VAL A 77 0.31 -8.69 11.54
C VAL A 77 1.73 -9.22 11.55
N ASP A 78 2.39 -9.21 10.37
CA ASP A 78 3.73 -9.73 10.23
C ASP A 78 4.42 -9.09 9.04
N VAL A 79 5.73 -8.90 9.16
CA VAL A 79 6.56 -8.34 8.09
C VAL A 79 7.55 -9.42 7.68
N GLY A 80 7.47 -9.86 6.42
CA GLY A 80 8.39 -10.83 5.86
C GLY A 80 9.48 -10.16 5.05
N ASP A 81 10.30 -10.98 4.43
CA ASP A 81 11.40 -10.51 3.59
C ASP A 81 10.89 -10.05 2.23
N GLY A 82 11.64 -9.12 1.63
CA GLY A 82 11.41 -8.73 0.24
C GLY A 82 10.10 -7.99 0.00
N GLY A 83 9.64 -7.23 0.98
CA GLY A 83 8.43 -6.43 0.82
C GLY A 83 7.14 -7.21 0.99
N LYS A 84 7.22 -8.39 1.59
CA LYS A 84 6.05 -9.21 1.89
C LYS A 84 5.50 -8.82 3.26
N MET A 85 4.19 -8.70 3.37
CA MET A 85 3.57 -8.21 4.60
C MET A 85 2.20 -8.85 4.78
N GLN A 86 1.93 -9.35 5.99
CA GLN A 86 0.60 -9.81 6.37
C GLN A 86 -0.11 -8.71 7.13
N VAL A 87 -1.33 -8.41 6.73
CA VAL A 87 -2.10 -7.33 7.33
C VAL A 87 -3.53 -7.78 7.59
N ALA A 88 -4.18 -7.07 8.50
CA ALA A 88 -5.61 -7.21 8.73
C ALA A 88 -6.29 -5.89 8.42
N ALA A 89 -7.30 -5.93 7.56
CA ALA A 89 -8.16 -4.79 7.30
C ALA A 89 -9.28 -4.81 8.34
N LEU A 90 -9.51 -3.68 8.99
CA LEU A 90 -10.35 -3.60 10.17
C LEU A 90 -11.39 -2.50 10.06
N ASN A 91 -12.49 -2.69 10.77
CA ASN A 91 -13.43 -1.62 11.07
C ASN A 91 -13.28 -1.25 12.55
N CYS A 92 -12.75 -0.07 12.78
CA CYS A 92 -12.53 0.45 14.13
C CYS A 92 -13.55 1.52 14.48
N ARG A 93 -14.14 2.15 13.48
CA ARG A 93 -15.21 3.13 13.70
C ARG A 93 -16.54 2.43 13.90
N ARG A 94 -17.34 3.04 14.70
CA ARG A 94 -18.67 2.51 15.00
C ARG A 94 -19.73 3.55 14.81
#